data_ef9703ef97a7743e7afb586662b1def3
#
_entry.id   ef9703ef97a7743e7afb586662b1def3
#
_cell.length_a   1.000
_cell.length_b   1.000
_cell.length_c   1.000
_cell.angle_alpha   90.00
_cell.angle_beta   90.00
_cell.angle_gamma   90.00
#
_symmetry.space_group_name_H-M   'P 1'
#
loop_
_entity.id
_entity.type
_entity.pdbx_description
1 polymer ?
#
loop_
_entity_poly.entity_id
_entity_poly.type
_entity_poly.pdbx_seq_one_letter_code
_entity_poly.pdbx_strand_id
1 'polypeptide(L)'
;MPACGDFLAAQRHKPPGLQWTGCTEGRLHQLRALVATYRVPGTQAAAVEHYLARHTGMARLHFVCCGWEPRNRRGREGAGRLPGPAEAYIVEMGAGDTLITRRSGWAQIPWFEVRVTMPLESP
;
A
#
# COMPACT_ATOMS: atom_id res chain seq x y z
N MET A 1 -5.93 -20.28 11.43
CA MET A 1 -4.89 -19.33 10.99
C MET A 1 -5.24 -18.77 9.62
N PRO A 2 -5.27 -17.45 9.48
CA PRO A 2 -5.45 -16.87 8.14
C PRO A 2 -4.28 -17.26 7.25
N ALA A 3 -4.58 -17.58 6.00
CA ALA A 3 -3.55 -17.93 5.03
C ALA A 3 -2.99 -16.66 4.40
N CYS A 4 -1.69 -16.63 4.18
CA CYS A 4 -1.03 -15.58 3.40
C CYS A 4 -1.46 -15.70 1.94
N GLY A 5 -1.80 -14.60 1.30
CA GLY A 5 -2.28 -14.62 -0.06
C GLY A 5 -2.59 -13.22 -0.61
N ASP A 6 -3.40 -13.19 -1.66
CA ASP A 6 -3.83 -11.94 -2.29
C ASP A 6 -5.04 -11.37 -1.53
N PHE A 7 -4.75 -10.63 -0.45
CA PHE A 7 -5.80 -10.08 0.42
C PHE A 7 -6.75 -9.13 -0.30
N LEU A 8 -6.24 -8.31 -1.22
CA LEU A 8 -7.09 -7.35 -1.92
C LEU A 8 -8.07 -8.04 -2.86
N ALA A 9 -7.65 -9.10 -3.54
CA ALA A 9 -8.56 -9.87 -4.38
C ALA A 9 -9.62 -10.57 -3.53
N ALA A 10 -9.21 -11.15 -2.40
CA ALA A 10 -10.14 -11.82 -1.48
C ALA A 10 -11.16 -10.84 -0.90
N GLN A 11 -10.78 -9.60 -0.67
CA GLN A 11 -11.65 -8.53 -0.17
C GLN A 11 -12.40 -7.79 -1.29
N ARG A 12 -12.18 -8.18 -2.56
CA ARG A 12 -12.76 -7.52 -3.73
C ARG A 12 -12.38 -6.05 -3.85
N HIS A 13 -11.15 -5.72 -3.45
CA HIS A 13 -10.61 -4.36 -3.49
C HIS A 13 -9.29 -4.26 -4.23
N LYS A 14 -9.05 -5.15 -5.20
CA LYS A 14 -7.86 -5.06 -6.04
C LYS A 14 -8.16 -4.26 -7.29
N PRO A 15 -7.68 -3.00 -7.39
CA PRO A 15 -7.96 -2.18 -8.57
C PRO A 15 -7.24 -2.69 -9.81
N PRO A 16 -7.74 -2.34 -11.01
CA PRO A 16 -7.07 -2.68 -12.26
C PRO A 16 -5.64 -2.14 -12.30
N GLY A 17 -4.74 -2.91 -12.87
CA GLY A 17 -3.33 -2.57 -12.99
C GLY A 17 -2.47 -3.00 -11.82
N LEU A 18 -3.07 -3.24 -10.65
CA LEU A 18 -2.32 -3.70 -9.48
C LEU A 18 -2.07 -5.20 -9.60
N GLN A 19 -0.80 -5.60 -9.52
CA GLN A 19 -0.34 -6.98 -9.67
C GLN A 19 0.10 -7.51 -8.32
N TRP A 20 -0.45 -8.65 -7.91
CA TRP A 20 0.00 -9.33 -6.71
C TRP A 20 1.36 -9.98 -6.97
N THR A 21 2.34 -9.74 -6.11
CA THR A 21 3.70 -10.25 -6.27
C THR A 21 4.10 -11.28 -5.23
N GLY A 22 3.35 -11.41 -4.15
CA GLY A 22 3.64 -12.42 -3.15
C GLY A 22 3.05 -12.08 -1.80
N CYS A 23 3.25 -13.01 -0.86
CA CYS A 23 2.83 -12.83 0.53
C CYS A 23 3.82 -13.55 1.44
N THR A 24 4.27 -12.89 2.47
CA THR A 24 5.25 -13.44 3.41
C THR A 24 4.89 -13.08 4.85
N GLU A 25 5.41 -13.83 5.80
CA GLU A 25 5.36 -13.42 7.20
C GLU A 25 6.41 -12.31 7.40
N GLY A 26 5.99 -11.24 8.09
CA GLY A 26 6.85 -10.11 8.37
C GLY A 26 6.54 -9.53 9.74
N ARG A 27 6.91 -8.27 9.93
CA ARG A 27 6.72 -7.56 11.20
C ARG A 27 6.02 -6.24 10.98
N LEU A 28 5.17 -5.88 11.94
CA LEU A 28 4.58 -4.56 12.05
C LEU A 28 4.82 -4.11 13.50
N HIS A 29 5.67 -3.11 13.69
CA HIS A 29 6.03 -2.61 15.02
C HIS A 29 6.45 -3.74 15.97
N GLN A 30 7.36 -4.61 15.51
CA GLN A 30 7.89 -5.76 16.27
C GLN A 30 6.90 -6.93 16.41
N LEU A 31 5.66 -6.77 15.99
CA LEU A 31 4.66 -7.83 16.07
C LEU A 31 4.61 -8.64 14.77
N ARG A 32 4.27 -9.90 14.88
CA ARG A 32 4.14 -10.78 13.72
C ARG A 32 2.96 -10.33 12.85
N ALA A 33 3.16 -10.38 11.55
CA ALA A 33 2.15 -10.01 10.57
C ALA A 33 2.33 -10.80 9.29
N LEU A 34 1.27 -10.91 8.50
CA LEU A 34 1.36 -11.37 7.11
C LEU A 34 1.36 -10.14 6.20
N VAL A 35 2.25 -10.12 5.23
CA VAL A 35 2.43 -8.98 4.32
C VAL A 35 2.25 -9.44 2.88
N ALA A 36 1.16 -9.02 2.25
CA ALA A 36 0.95 -9.20 0.82
C ALA A 36 1.55 -7.99 0.09
N THR A 37 2.29 -8.26 -0.96
CA THR A 37 2.94 -7.23 -1.75
C THR A 37 2.38 -7.20 -3.17
N TYR A 38 2.28 -6.00 -3.71
CA TYR A 38 1.73 -5.71 -5.02
C TYR A 38 2.61 -4.68 -5.71
N ARG A 39 2.51 -4.62 -7.03
CA ARG A 39 3.15 -3.56 -7.80
C ARG A 39 2.20 -3.03 -8.87
N VAL A 40 2.44 -1.80 -9.28
CA VAL A 40 1.71 -1.16 -10.36
C VAL A 40 2.68 -0.28 -11.16
N PRO A 41 2.58 -0.28 -12.50
CA PRO A 41 3.41 0.64 -13.30
C PRO A 41 3.12 2.09 -12.95
N GLY A 42 4.13 2.94 -13.04
CA GLY A 42 3.96 4.37 -12.78
C GLY A 42 2.88 5.02 -13.63
N THR A 43 2.65 4.52 -14.85
CA THR A 43 1.59 5.01 -15.74
C THR A 43 0.18 4.77 -15.20
N GLN A 44 0.02 3.84 -14.27
CA GLN A 44 -1.28 3.49 -13.68
C GLN A 44 -1.34 3.79 -12.18
N ALA A 45 -0.27 4.33 -11.62
CA ALA A 45 -0.17 4.55 -10.18
C ALA A 45 -1.20 5.55 -9.66
N ALA A 46 -1.49 6.61 -10.40
CA ALA A 46 -2.46 7.61 -9.96
C ALA A 46 -3.87 7.02 -9.82
N ALA A 47 -4.27 6.12 -10.72
CA ALA A 47 -5.56 5.46 -10.64
C ALA A 47 -5.64 4.52 -9.43
N VAL A 48 -4.56 3.79 -9.13
CA VAL A 48 -4.50 2.91 -7.96
C VAL A 48 -4.51 3.74 -6.68
N GLU A 49 -3.76 4.82 -6.62
CA GLU A 49 -3.78 5.74 -5.48
C GLU A 49 -5.21 6.24 -5.21
N HIS A 50 -5.88 6.70 -6.26
CA HIS A 50 -7.25 7.21 -6.13
C HIS A 50 -8.19 6.15 -5.59
N TYR A 51 -8.09 4.92 -6.11
CA TYR A 51 -8.91 3.81 -5.65
C TYR A 51 -8.66 3.51 -4.17
N LEU A 52 -7.40 3.39 -3.78
CA LEU A 52 -7.05 3.05 -2.39
C LEU A 52 -7.43 4.19 -1.43
N ALA A 53 -7.24 5.44 -1.83
CA ALA A 53 -7.66 6.58 -1.02
C ALA A 53 -9.17 6.55 -0.77
N ARG A 54 -9.94 6.25 -1.81
CA ARG A 54 -11.40 6.23 -1.73
C ARG A 54 -11.94 5.05 -0.93
N HIS A 55 -11.36 3.87 -1.09
CA HIS A 55 -11.92 2.63 -0.51
C HIS A 55 -11.28 2.22 0.81
N THR A 56 -10.08 2.70 1.11
CA THR A 56 -9.39 2.34 2.36
C THR A 56 -9.12 3.53 3.27
N GLY A 57 -9.35 4.74 2.79
CA GLY A 57 -8.99 5.94 3.54
C GLY A 57 -7.51 6.24 3.54
N MET A 58 -6.71 5.55 2.72
CA MET A 58 -5.28 5.87 2.59
C MET A 58 -5.11 7.32 2.18
N ALA A 59 -4.16 8.02 2.83
CA ALA A 59 -3.83 9.39 2.45
C ALA A 59 -3.15 9.40 1.08
N ARG A 60 -3.23 10.53 0.41
CA ARG A 60 -2.56 10.70 -0.88
C ARG A 60 -1.06 10.67 -0.70
N LEU A 61 -0.35 10.24 -1.74
CA LEU A 61 1.09 10.15 -1.70
C LEU A 61 1.72 11.54 -1.82
N HIS A 62 2.78 11.75 -1.05
CA HIS A 62 3.60 12.95 -1.12
C HIS A 62 5.06 12.53 -1.25
N PHE A 63 5.85 13.37 -1.89
CA PHE A 63 7.28 13.13 -1.96
C PHE A 63 7.91 13.53 -0.62
N VAL A 64 8.49 12.54 0.07
CA VAL A 64 9.10 12.74 1.39
C VAL A 64 10.54 12.26 1.31
N CYS A 65 11.47 13.19 1.39
CA CYS A 65 12.90 12.91 1.28
C CYS A 65 13.24 12.28 -0.08
N CYS A 66 13.05 10.97 -0.22
CA CYS A 66 13.67 10.17 -1.26
C CYS A 66 12.66 9.36 -2.06
N GLY A 67 11.40 9.36 -1.67
CA GLY A 67 10.36 8.57 -2.31
C GLY A 67 8.96 9.08 -2.04
N TRP A 68 7.98 8.36 -2.54
CA TRP A 68 6.57 8.71 -2.40
C TRP A 68 5.93 7.82 -1.35
N GLU A 69 5.19 8.44 -0.43
CA GLU A 69 4.49 7.71 0.62
C GLU A 69 3.21 8.43 1.05
N PRO A 70 2.23 7.73 1.64
CA PRO A 70 0.98 8.35 2.09
C PRO A 70 1.25 9.27 3.28
N ARG A 71 0.82 10.52 3.16
CA ARG A 71 0.93 11.51 4.25
C ARG A 71 -0.37 12.28 4.36
N ASN A 72 -0.86 12.43 5.59
CA ASN A 72 -2.04 13.23 5.84
C ASN A 72 -1.69 14.72 5.81
N ARG A 73 -2.69 15.59 6.03
CA ARG A 73 -2.50 17.04 5.99
C ARG A 73 -1.46 17.56 6.97
N ARG A 74 -1.18 16.82 8.04
CA ARG A 74 -0.16 17.20 9.04
C ARG A 74 1.20 16.59 8.73
N GLY A 75 1.39 15.98 7.57
CA GLY A 75 2.64 15.34 7.18
C GLY A 75 2.92 14.04 7.92
N ARG A 76 1.93 13.46 8.57
CA ARG A 76 2.06 12.19 9.29
C ARG A 76 1.67 11.02 8.41
N GLU A 77 2.06 9.82 8.81
CA GLU A 77 1.70 8.60 8.11
C GLU A 77 0.19 8.51 7.90
N GLY A 78 -0.20 8.11 6.71
CA GLY A 78 -1.59 8.04 6.31
C GLY A 78 -1.97 6.72 5.69
N ALA A 79 -1.60 5.59 6.32
CA ALA A 79 -1.99 4.27 5.84
C ALA A 79 -3.51 4.11 5.80
N GLY A 80 -4.00 3.38 4.80
CA GLY A 80 -5.40 3.02 4.70
C GLY A 80 -5.70 1.76 5.51
N ARG A 81 -7.00 1.45 5.66
CA ARG A 81 -7.45 0.28 6.40
C ARG A 81 -8.62 -0.39 5.71
N LEU A 82 -8.64 -1.72 5.81
CA LEU A 82 -9.78 -2.55 5.40
C LEU A 82 -10.13 -3.48 6.55
N PRO A 83 -11.43 -3.84 6.72
CA PRO A 83 -11.81 -4.82 7.74
C PRO A 83 -11.11 -6.15 7.51
N GLY A 84 -10.54 -6.71 8.56
CA GLY A 84 -9.86 -8.00 8.52
C GLY A 84 -10.53 -9.00 9.47
N PRO A 85 -10.04 -10.27 9.49
CA PRO A 85 -10.65 -11.30 10.31
C PRO A 85 -10.52 -11.05 11.82
N ALA A 86 -9.43 -10.44 12.27
CA ALA A 86 -9.21 -10.13 13.69
C ALA A 86 -8.88 -8.66 13.88
N GLU A 87 -7.98 -8.15 13.09
CA GLU A 87 -7.55 -6.74 13.06
C GLU A 87 -7.76 -6.21 11.65
N ALA A 88 -7.78 -4.90 11.53
CA ALA A 88 -7.86 -4.29 10.20
C ALA A 88 -6.60 -4.59 9.38
N TYR A 89 -6.77 -4.82 8.09
CA TYR A 89 -5.64 -4.77 7.16
C TYR A 89 -5.13 -3.35 7.07
N ILE A 90 -3.83 -3.18 7.02
CA ILE A 90 -3.17 -1.89 6.85
C ILE A 90 -2.68 -1.81 5.41
N VAL A 91 -3.07 -0.75 4.69
CA VAL A 91 -2.79 -0.60 3.25
C VAL A 91 -1.88 0.61 3.05
N GLU A 92 -0.74 0.37 2.43
CA GLU A 92 0.24 1.41 2.14
C GLU A 92 0.71 1.29 0.69
N MET A 93 0.86 2.43 0.01
CA MET A 93 1.38 2.51 -1.34
C MET A 93 2.57 3.46 -1.36
N GLY A 94 3.53 3.19 -2.21
CA GLY A 94 4.65 4.11 -2.33
C GLY A 94 5.61 3.75 -3.44
N ALA A 95 6.62 4.61 -3.59
CA ALA A 95 7.77 4.37 -4.44
C ALA A 95 8.99 4.91 -3.71
N GLY A 96 9.97 4.04 -3.43
CA GLY A 96 11.20 4.42 -2.76
C GLY A 96 12.27 4.87 -3.74
N ASP A 97 13.22 5.64 -3.24
CA ASP A 97 14.45 6.03 -3.94
C ASP A 97 14.25 6.43 -5.40
N THR A 98 13.57 7.53 -5.63
CA THR A 98 13.37 8.08 -6.98
C THR A 98 13.78 9.54 -7.03
N LEU A 99 14.26 9.97 -8.21
CA LEU A 99 14.53 11.37 -8.50
C LEU A 99 13.28 12.10 -9.02
N ILE A 100 12.19 11.40 -9.21
CA ILE A 100 10.93 11.98 -9.67
C ILE A 100 10.20 12.57 -8.46
N THR A 101 10.19 13.89 -8.38
CA THR A 101 9.65 14.62 -7.23
C THR A 101 8.30 15.26 -7.48
N ARG A 102 7.76 15.13 -8.70
CA ARG A 102 6.47 15.70 -9.10
C ARG A 102 5.54 14.62 -9.61
N ARG A 103 4.27 14.74 -9.27
CA ARG A 103 3.25 13.77 -9.70
C ARG A 103 3.18 13.65 -11.22
N SER A 104 3.42 14.74 -11.94
CA SER A 104 3.43 14.73 -13.42
C SER A 104 4.52 13.80 -13.98
N GLY A 105 5.52 13.44 -13.21
CA GLY A 105 6.58 12.52 -13.63
C GLY A 105 6.35 11.07 -13.25
N TRP A 106 5.23 10.72 -12.61
CA TRP A 106 4.99 9.35 -12.14
C TRP A 106 5.09 8.29 -13.24
N ALA A 107 4.71 8.63 -14.46
CA ALA A 107 4.82 7.68 -15.58
C ALA A 107 6.27 7.22 -15.85
N GLN A 108 7.25 7.98 -15.39
CA GLN A 108 8.67 7.64 -15.53
C GLN A 108 9.17 6.73 -14.41
N ILE A 109 8.38 6.52 -13.35
CA ILE A 109 8.71 5.58 -12.29
C ILE A 109 8.26 4.21 -12.76
N PRO A 110 9.17 3.21 -12.88
CA PRO A 110 8.80 1.90 -13.42
C PRO A 110 7.71 1.21 -12.60
N TRP A 111 7.85 1.20 -11.28
CA TRP A 111 6.93 0.50 -10.40
C TRP A 111 6.69 1.28 -9.12
N PHE A 112 5.41 1.35 -8.74
CA PHE A 112 5.01 1.65 -7.37
C PHE A 112 4.68 0.33 -6.68
N GLU A 113 4.86 0.29 -5.37
CA GLU A 113 4.54 -0.87 -4.55
C GLU A 113 3.32 -0.59 -3.68
N VAL A 114 2.51 -1.62 -3.46
CA VAL A 114 1.44 -1.59 -2.46
C VAL A 114 1.69 -2.74 -1.50
N ARG A 115 1.58 -2.47 -0.21
CA ARG A 115 1.72 -3.47 0.84
C ARG A 115 0.44 -3.52 1.65
N VAL A 116 -0.07 -4.73 1.85
CA VAL A 116 -1.25 -4.96 2.67
C VAL A 116 -0.82 -5.87 3.81
N THR A 117 -0.83 -5.31 5.00
CA THR A 117 -0.32 -5.98 6.20
C THR A 117 -1.49 -6.42 7.07
N MET A 118 -1.52 -7.71 7.40
CA MET A 118 -2.50 -8.28 8.32
C MET A 118 -1.79 -8.62 9.63
N PRO A 119 -2.05 -7.88 10.72
CA PRO A 119 -1.45 -8.20 12.01
C PRO A 119 -1.92 -9.57 12.51
N LEU A 120 -0.99 -10.36 13.03
CA LEU A 120 -1.27 -11.66 13.65
C LEU A 120 -1.34 -11.56 15.16
N GLU A 121 -0.86 -10.45 15.75
CA GLU A 121 -0.80 -10.21 17.18
C GLU A 121 -1.32 -8.83 17.49
N SER A 122 -1.94 -8.66 18.64
CA SER A 122 -2.33 -7.34 19.15
C SER A 122 -1.22 -6.76 20.03
N PRO A 123 -1.02 -5.45 20.00
CA PRO A 123 -0.04 -4.83 20.87
C PRO A 123 -0.38 -4.95 22.36
#